data_856cdda8b068053a55c51ff56e0937f4
#
_entry.id   856cdda8b068053a55c51ff56e0937f4
#
_cell.length_a   1.000
_cell.length_b   1.000
_cell.length_c   1.000
_cell.angle_alpha   90.00
_cell.angle_beta   90.00
_cell.angle_gamma   90.00
#
_symmetry.space_group_name_H-M   'P 1'
#
loop_
_entity.id
_entity.type
_entity.pdbx_description
1 polymer ?
#
loop_
_entity_poly.entity_id
_entity_poly.type
_entity_poly.pdbx_seq_one_letter_code
_entity_poly.pdbx_strand_id
1 'polypeptide(L)'
;MTLDYSLKKSGSAYPLIALYTDTFPEAGHAALKARQIPSKKIPYLLPATTKDYSNDPRFYDCWSKLTPFSLVEYERVIQLDSDMLVLKNMDELMDLPLDGPEQQGRGSRVFAASHACVCNPLQKPHYPKDWVPANCAFTTQHDRPREAQTVGAPPTAGLAMPNGGLQVVVPSGEVYAQILAVLTSGKTDTMEFADQSLLSDLFPGRWVALPYVYNALKTLRWKGVHDAIWRDEEVKNVHILLAPKPWDEKGEDKGKNDETHKWWWKYNDERTAEEKKADIDDGF
;
A
#
# COMPACT_ATOMS: atom_id res chain seq x y z
N MET A 1 -13.69 -4.64 3.86
CA MET A 1 -14.31 -5.92 4.25
C MET A 1 -13.45 -7.10 3.80
N THR A 2 -13.27 -7.33 2.50
CA THR A 2 -12.50 -8.48 1.97
C THR A 2 -11.04 -8.50 2.44
N LEU A 3 -10.39 -7.33 2.61
CA LEU A 3 -9.05 -7.23 3.19
C LEU A 3 -9.02 -7.75 4.65
N ASP A 4 -9.98 -7.36 5.48
CA ASP A 4 -10.08 -7.84 6.87
C ASP A 4 -10.30 -9.36 6.92
N TYR A 5 -11.23 -9.86 6.10
CA TYR A 5 -11.49 -11.29 5.97
C TYR A 5 -10.22 -12.06 5.56
N SER A 6 -9.50 -11.56 4.57
CA SER A 6 -8.29 -12.21 4.08
C SER A 6 -7.16 -12.19 5.11
N LEU A 7 -7.00 -11.09 5.87
CA LEU A 7 -6.04 -11.00 6.96
C LEU A 7 -6.35 -12.02 8.07
N LYS A 8 -7.61 -12.08 8.53
CA LYS A 8 -8.04 -13.09 9.52
C LYS A 8 -7.82 -14.51 9.02
N LYS A 9 -8.16 -14.78 7.76
CA LYS A 9 -7.99 -16.10 7.13
C LYS A 9 -6.52 -16.50 6.98
N SER A 10 -5.60 -15.54 6.85
CA SER A 10 -4.16 -15.80 6.83
C SER A 10 -3.59 -16.22 8.20
N GLY A 11 -4.40 -16.18 9.26
CA GLY A 11 -3.99 -16.51 10.63
C GLY A 11 -3.15 -15.42 11.30
N SER A 12 -3.30 -14.15 10.89
CA SER A 12 -2.62 -13.04 11.56
C SER A 12 -3.08 -12.92 13.02
N ALA A 13 -2.13 -12.71 13.92
CA ALA A 13 -2.38 -12.40 15.33
C ALA A 13 -2.77 -10.94 15.55
N TYR A 14 -2.63 -10.09 14.55
CA TYR A 14 -2.88 -8.65 14.64
C TYR A 14 -4.19 -8.27 13.97
N PRO A 15 -5.02 -7.41 14.62
CA PRO A 15 -6.28 -6.96 14.04
C PRO A 15 -6.06 -5.92 12.95
N LEU A 16 -6.99 -5.86 11.98
CA LEU A 16 -7.13 -4.71 11.09
C LEU A 16 -7.91 -3.61 11.80
N ILE A 17 -7.42 -2.36 11.70
CA ILE A 17 -8.11 -1.16 12.15
C ILE A 17 -8.37 -0.28 10.93
N ALA A 18 -9.62 0.00 10.63
CA ALA A 18 -9.99 0.87 9.52
C ALA A 18 -9.74 2.34 9.89
N LEU A 19 -8.79 2.99 9.22
CA LEU A 19 -8.59 4.44 9.34
C LEU A 19 -9.54 5.17 8.40
N TYR A 20 -10.23 6.20 8.91
CA TYR A 20 -11.19 6.97 8.11
C TYR A 20 -11.11 8.48 8.38
N THR A 21 -11.54 9.27 7.43
CA THR A 21 -11.63 10.74 7.50
C THR A 21 -13.08 11.19 7.63
N ASP A 22 -13.32 12.49 7.76
CA ASP A 22 -14.67 13.07 7.95
C ASP A 22 -15.67 12.74 6.85
N THR A 23 -15.20 12.39 5.66
CA THR A 23 -16.04 12.06 4.50
C THR A 23 -16.51 10.61 4.44
N PHE A 24 -16.11 9.77 5.41
CA PHE A 24 -16.48 8.35 5.42
C PHE A 24 -17.99 8.19 5.64
N PRO A 25 -18.73 7.47 4.78
CA PRO A 25 -20.17 7.41 4.80
C PRO A 25 -20.73 6.61 5.98
N GLU A 26 -21.91 6.98 6.47
CA GLU A 26 -22.61 6.29 7.57
C GLU A 26 -22.83 4.78 7.26
N ALA A 27 -23.17 4.44 6.02
CA ALA A 27 -23.30 3.05 5.59
C ALA A 27 -21.99 2.27 5.76
N GLY A 28 -20.85 2.91 5.54
CA GLY A 28 -19.53 2.32 5.78
C GLY A 28 -19.27 2.05 7.27
N HIS A 29 -19.67 3.01 8.16
CA HIS A 29 -19.59 2.81 9.61
C HIS A 29 -20.46 1.63 10.07
N ALA A 30 -21.69 1.53 9.58
CA ALA A 30 -22.60 0.44 9.89
C ALA A 30 -21.99 -0.91 9.45
N ALA A 31 -21.42 -0.97 8.24
CA ALA A 31 -20.81 -2.17 7.69
C ALA A 31 -19.56 -2.63 8.48
N LEU A 32 -18.69 -1.70 8.90
CA LEU A 32 -17.55 -2.00 9.77
C LEU A 32 -18.02 -2.54 11.12
N LYS A 33 -19.04 -1.90 11.71
CA LYS A 33 -19.62 -2.31 13.00
C LYS A 33 -20.24 -3.70 12.95
N ALA A 34 -21.02 -4.01 11.90
CA ALA A 34 -21.63 -5.33 11.72
C ALA A 34 -20.58 -6.45 11.68
N ARG A 35 -19.39 -6.18 11.16
CA ARG A 35 -18.27 -7.14 11.07
C ARG A 35 -17.27 -7.03 12.21
N GLN A 36 -17.57 -6.22 13.22
CA GLN A 36 -16.69 -5.97 14.38
C GLN A 36 -15.28 -5.53 13.96
N ILE A 37 -15.16 -4.79 12.85
CA ILE A 37 -13.90 -4.21 12.40
C ILE A 37 -13.67 -2.91 13.17
N PRO A 38 -12.63 -2.82 14.02
CA PRO A 38 -12.29 -1.57 14.70
C PRO A 38 -12.02 -0.47 13.71
N SER A 39 -12.41 0.75 14.04
CA SER A 39 -12.16 1.90 13.20
C SER A 39 -11.66 3.10 14.00
N LYS A 40 -10.81 3.91 13.39
CA LYS A 40 -10.21 5.10 14.01
C LYS A 40 -10.30 6.28 13.07
N LYS A 41 -10.86 7.38 13.56
CA LYS A 41 -10.86 8.64 12.82
C LYS A 41 -9.46 9.24 12.81
N ILE A 42 -9.03 9.69 11.64
CA ILE A 42 -7.74 10.37 11.42
C ILE A 42 -7.99 11.73 10.78
N PRO A 43 -7.05 12.68 10.93
CA PRO A 43 -7.12 13.94 10.21
C PRO A 43 -7.01 13.71 8.70
N TYR A 44 -7.78 14.47 7.92
CA TYR A 44 -7.57 14.54 6.49
C TYR A 44 -6.40 15.49 6.21
N LEU A 45 -5.27 14.92 5.80
CA LEU A 45 -4.07 15.70 5.55
C LEU A 45 -4.11 16.31 4.15
N LEU A 46 -3.88 17.61 4.10
CA LEU A 46 -3.74 18.37 2.85
C LEU A 46 -2.40 19.10 2.85
N PRO A 47 -1.65 19.04 1.75
CA PRO A 47 -0.44 19.84 1.60
C PRO A 47 -0.78 21.30 1.31
N ALA A 48 0.13 22.22 1.65
CA ALA A 48 0.08 23.60 1.19
C ALA A 48 0.61 23.64 -0.26
N THR A 49 -0.21 23.20 -1.20
CA THR A 49 0.14 23.12 -2.63
C THR A 49 -0.96 23.67 -3.51
N THR A 50 -0.57 24.20 -4.67
CA THR A 50 -1.46 24.57 -5.76
C THR A 50 -1.44 23.55 -6.90
N LYS A 51 -0.73 22.42 -6.71
CA LYS A 51 -0.58 21.39 -7.74
C LYS A 51 -1.92 20.80 -8.14
N ASP A 52 -2.13 20.69 -9.43
CA ASP A 52 -3.29 20.04 -10.03
C ASP A 52 -3.01 18.54 -10.26
N TYR A 53 -3.81 17.68 -9.63
CA TYR A 53 -3.82 16.23 -9.81
C TYR A 53 -5.03 15.76 -10.62
N SER A 54 -5.65 16.61 -11.45
CA SER A 54 -6.85 16.26 -12.24
C SER A 54 -6.64 15.04 -13.14
N ASN A 55 -5.40 14.77 -13.58
CA ASN A 55 -5.06 13.59 -14.38
C ASN A 55 -5.09 12.28 -13.58
N ASP A 56 -4.90 12.35 -12.26
CA ASP A 56 -5.02 11.21 -11.34
C ASP A 56 -5.51 11.71 -9.97
N PRO A 57 -6.83 11.95 -9.80
CA PRO A 57 -7.41 12.58 -8.61
C PRO A 57 -7.11 11.86 -7.28
N ARG A 58 -6.68 10.59 -7.35
CA ARG A 58 -6.29 9.82 -6.14
C ARG A 58 -5.20 10.53 -5.32
N PHE A 59 -4.32 11.27 -5.99
CA PHE A 59 -3.21 11.94 -5.31
C PHE A 59 -3.64 13.15 -4.46
N TYR A 60 -4.88 13.64 -4.57
CA TYR A 60 -5.43 14.60 -3.62
C TYR A 60 -5.62 13.96 -2.23
N ASP A 61 -5.95 12.67 -2.16
CA ASP A 61 -6.32 11.98 -0.91
C ASP A 61 -5.17 11.18 -0.29
N CYS A 62 -4.09 10.89 -1.05
CA CYS A 62 -3.01 10.01 -0.60
C CYS A 62 -2.20 10.55 0.60
N TRP A 63 -2.22 11.86 0.85
CA TRP A 63 -1.45 12.47 1.94
C TRP A 63 -1.82 11.92 3.33
N SER A 64 -3.08 11.53 3.52
CA SER A 64 -3.54 10.93 4.78
C SER A 64 -2.88 9.58 5.09
N LYS A 65 -2.23 8.92 4.11
CA LYS A 65 -1.41 7.73 4.31
C LYS A 65 -0.14 7.99 5.14
N LEU A 66 0.20 9.24 5.40
CA LEU A 66 1.29 9.63 6.28
C LEU A 66 0.88 9.67 7.76
N THR A 67 -0.41 9.57 8.07
CA THR A 67 -0.92 9.57 9.45
C THR A 67 -0.40 8.44 10.32
N PRO A 68 -0.10 7.22 9.83
CA PRO A 68 0.49 6.15 10.65
C PRO A 68 1.71 6.56 11.46
N PHE A 69 2.52 7.49 10.96
CA PHE A 69 3.67 8.03 11.70
C PHE A 69 3.29 8.79 12.99
N SER A 70 2.05 9.26 13.11
CA SER A 70 1.54 9.98 14.29
C SER A 70 0.88 9.09 15.35
N LEU A 71 0.64 7.83 15.05
CA LEU A 71 -0.14 6.91 15.91
C LEU A 71 0.71 6.34 17.06
N VAL A 72 1.28 7.24 17.88
CA VAL A 72 2.27 6.93 18.95
C VAL A 72 1.72 6.06 20.09
N GLU A 73 0.43 5.81 20.12
CA GLU A 73 -0.19 4.83 21.01
C GLU A 73 0.06 3.37 20.61
N TYR A 74 0.58 3.14 19.38
CA TYR A 74 0.98 1.82 18.89
C TYR A 74 2.50 1.74 18.84
N GLU A 75 3.05 0.60 19.21
CA GLU A 75 4.48 0.33 19.10
C GLU A 75 4.91 0.18 17.63
N ARG A 76 4.00 -0.34 16.79
CA ARG A 76 4.23 -0.52 15.36
C ARG A 76 2.89 -0.54 14.61
N VAL A 77 2.92 -0.03 13.39
CA VAL A 77 1.78 -0.03 12.47
C VAL A 77 2.22 -0.58 11.13
N ILE A 78 1.44 -1.51 10.58
CA ILE A 78 1.53 -1.90 9.17
C ILE A 78 0.34 -1.27 8.47
N GLN A 79 0.56 -0.20 7.70
CA GLN A 79 -0.46 0.42 6.88
C GLN A 79 -0.65 -0.39 5.61
N LEU A 80 -1.90 -0.63 5.24
CA LEU A 80 -2.30 -1.30 4.01
C LEU A 80 -3.32 -0.45 3.25
N ASP A 81 -3.19 -0.39 1.94
CA ASP A 81 -4.24 0.16 1.09
C ASP A 81 -5.46 -0.78 1.05
N SER A 82 -6.66 -0.20 0.93
CA SER A 82 -7.92 -0.95 0.95
C SER A 82 -8.12 -1.88 -0.26
N ASP A 83 -7.35 -1.69 -1.32
CA ASP A 83 -7.35 -2.49 -2.54
C ASP A 83 -6.29 -3.61 -2.53
N MET A 84 -5.97 -4.10 -1.34
CA MET A 84 -5.09 -5.24 -1.11
C MET A 84 -5.86 -6.50 -0.73
N LEU A 85 -5.21 -7.65 -0.93
CA LEU A 85 -5.68 -8.96 -0.50
C LEU A 85 -4.53 -9.74 0.12
N VAL A 86 -4.66 -10.09 1.40
CA VAL A 86 -3.67 -10.89 2.12
C VAL A 86 -3.90 -12.37 1.81
N LEU A 87 -2.89 -13.03 1.26
CA LEU A 87 -2.93 -14.43 0.85
C LEU A 87 -2.19 -15.35 1.83
N LYS A 88 -1.17 -14.80 2.51
CA LYS A 88 -0.37 -15.53 3.51
C LYS A 88 -0.08 -14.62 4.70
N ASN A 89 0.19 -15.23 5.85
CA ASN A 89 0.59 -14.50 7.05
C ASN A 89 1.83 -13.63 6.80
N MET A 90 1.82 -12.42 7.36
CA MET A 90 2.89 -11.42 7.24
C MET A 90 3.31 -10.88 8.60
N ASP A 91 2.97 -11.58 9.69
CA ASP A 91 3.18 -11.09 11.06
C ASP A 91 4.66 -10.85 11.38
N GLU A 92 5.58 -11.48 10.66
CA GLU A 92 7.02 -11.21 10.75
C GLU A 92 7.41 -9.76 10.46
N LEU A 93 6.56 -9.01 9.76
CA LEU A 93 6.77 -7.57 9.56
C LEU A 93 6.65 -6.77 10.88
N MET A 94 5.94 -7.32 11.86
CA MET A 94 5.86 -6.71 13.19
C MET A 94 7.18 -6.78 13.96
N ASP A 95 8.07 -7.70 13.61
CA ASP A 95 9.39 -7.88 14.23
C ASP A 95 10.54 -7.29 13.39
N LEU A 96 10.21 -6.68 12.25
CA LEU A 96 11.22 -6.11 11.35
C LEU A 96 12.06 -5.04 12.09
N PRO A 97 13.39 -5.13 12.13
CA PRO A 97 14.20 -4.10 12.77
C PRO A 97 14.07 -2.75 12.06
N LEU A 98 13.49 -1.77 12.73
CA LEU A 98 13.38 -0.37 12.30
C LEU A 98 13.97 0.54 13.37
N ASP A 99 14.25 1.78 12.99
CA ASP A 99 14.68 2.81 13.92
C ASP A 99 13.60 3.10 14.96
N GLY A 100 13.98 3.18 16.24
CA GLY A 100 13.07 3.58 17.31
C GLY A 100 12.83 5.10 17.34
N PRO A 101 11.83 5.56 18.10
CA PRO A 101 11.49 6.99 18.21
C PRO A 101 12.66 7.84 18.71
N GLU A 102 13.57 7.28 19.51
CA GLU A 102 14.77 7.94 20.04
C GLU A 102 15.75 8.39 18.94
N GLN A 103 15.71 7.76 17.78
CA GLN A 103 16.52 8.15 16.61
C GLN A 103 15.93 9.36 15.85
N GLN A 104 14.66 9.72 16.12
CA GLN A 104 14.02 10.92 15.58
C GLN A 104 14.11 11.03 14.04
N GLY A 105 14.02 9.88 13.34
CA GLY A 105 14.14 9.83 11.89
C GLY A 105 15.55 10.08 11.34
N ARG A 106 16.59 10.07 12.18
CA ARG A 106 17.98 10.29 11.76
C ARG A 106 18.74 9.01 11.41
N GLY A 107 18.18 7.86 11.73
CA GLY A 107 18.77 6.57 11.37
C GLY A 107 18.56 6.19 9.91
N SER A 108 18.94 4.97 9.58
CA SER A 108 18.90 4.44 8.20
C SER A 108 17.71 3.54 7.90
N ARG A 109 16.84 3.29 8.88
CA ARG A 109 15.73 2.34 8.81
C ARG A 109 14.43 2.95 9.33
N VAL A 110 14.11 4.18 8.85
CA VAL A 110 13.00 5.01 9.38
C VAL A 110 11.63 4.35 9.19
N PHE A 111 11.44 3.66 8.10
CA PHE A 111 10.23 2.87 7.79
C PHE A 111 10.59 1.73 6.84
N ALA A 112 9.63 0.85 6.53
CA ALA A 112 9.80 -0.15 5.48
C ALA A 112 8.64 -0.09 4.47
N ALA A 113 8.98 -0.35 3.20
CA ALA A 113 8.02 -0.45 2.09
C ALA A 113 8.63 -1.27 0.96
N SER A 114 7.82 -1.77 0.02
CA SER A 114 8.35 -2.24 -1.26
C SER A 114 8.54 -1.07 -2.23
N HIS A 115 9.37 -1.25 -3.25
CA HIS A 115 9.52 -0.24 -4.29
C HIS A 115 8.23 0.00 -5.08
N ALA A 116 8.04 1.22 -5.58
CA ALA A 116 7.09 1.49 -6.64
C ALA A 116 7.60 0.89 -7.96
N CYS A 117 6.67 0.36 -8.78
CA CYS A 117 7.00 -0.01 -10.15
C CYS A 117 6.89 1.22 -11.05
N VAL A 118 8.03 1.68 -11.54
CA VAL A 118 8.12 2.87 -12.40
C VAL A 118 8.18 2.53 -13.90
N CYS A 119 7.75 1.33 -14.31
CA CYS A 119 7.76 0.89 -15.72
C CYS A 119 6.68 1.55 -16.58
N ASN A 120 5.68 2.18 -15.96
CA ASN A 120 4.54 2.77 -16.67
C ASN A 120 3.96 1.83 -17.77
N PRO A 121 3.54 0.59 -17.41
CA PRO A 121 3.15 -0.40 -18.43
C PRO A 121 1.90 0.01 -19.24
N LEU A 122 1.10 0.94 -18.73
CA LEU A 122 -0.06 1.51 -19.42
C LEU A 122 0.29 2.75 -20.26
N GLN A 123 1.56 3.15 -20.32
CA GLN A 123 2.05 4.30 -21.07
C GLN A 123 1.24 5.58 -20.80
N LYS A 124 0.90 5.81 -19.53
CA LYS A 124 0.15 7.00 -19.11
C LYS A 124 0.95 8.25 -19.42
N PRO A 125 0.42 9.18 -20.26
CA PRO A 125 1.19 10.33 -20.78
C PRO A 125 1.53 11.39 -19.72
N HIS A 126 0.79 11.40 -18.59
CA HIS A 126 1.01 12.33 -17.47
C HIS A 126 2.03 11.79 -16.44
N TYR A 127 2.53 10.55 -16.61
CA TYR A 127 3.60 10.04 -15.75
C TYR A 127 4.95 10.62 -16.17
N PRO A 128 5.91 10.78 -15.22
CA PRO A 128 7.24 11.29 -15.51
C PRO A 128 7.94 10.52 -16.64
N LYS A 129 8.72 11.21 -17.45
CA LYS A 129 9.41 10.60 -18.60
C LYS A 129 10.50 9.60 -18.22
N ASP A 130 11.01 9.68 -16.99
CA ASP A 130 11.96 8.75 -16.40
C ASP A 130 11.32 7.51 -15.78
N TRP A 131 9.96 7.42 -15.81
CA TRP A 131 9.23 6.22 -15.46
C TRP A 131 9.30 5.20 -16.61
N VAL A 132 10.41 4.50 -16.67
CA VAL A 132 10.74 3.50 -17.69
C VAL A 132 11.33 2.24 -17.04
N PRO A 133 11.25 1.06 -17.69
CA PRO A 133 11.78 -0.19 -17.14
C PRO A 133 13.26 -0.12 -16.70
N ALA A 134 14.09 0.63 -17.41
CA ALA A 134 15.51 0.78 -17.09
C ALA A 134 15.76 1.46 -15.73
N ASN A 135 14.82 2.28 -15.26
CA ASN A 135 14.89 3.00 -14.00
C ASN A 135 14.09 2.30 -12.87
N CYS A 136 13.52 1.11 -13.13
CA CYS A 136 12.74 0.40 -12.13
C CYS A 136 13.64 -0.47 -11.24
N ALA A 137 13.47 -0.35 -9.92
CA ALA A 137 14.21 -1.14 -8.95
C ALA A 137 14.00 -2.66 -9.15
N PHE A 138 12.79 -3.09 -9.52
CA PHE A 138 12.51 -4.49 -9.79
C PHE A 138 13.26 -5.04 -11.01
N THR A 139 13.60 -4.21 -11.99
CA THR A 139 14.40 -4.62 -13.14
C THR A 139 15.79 -5.11 -12.72
N THR A 140 16.38 -4.51 -11.68
CA THR A 140 17.68 -4.91 -11.14
C THR A 140 17.69 -6.32 -10.54
N GLN A 141 16.53 -6.91 -10.32
CA GLN A 141 16.37 -8.25 -9.72
C GLN A 141 16.15 -9.35 -10.76
N HIS A 142 16.01 -9.01 -12.06
CA HIS A 142 15.74 -10.00 -13.11
C HIS A 142 16.84 -11.06 -13.25
N ASP A 143 18.09 -10.70 -12.97
CA ASP A 143 19.22 -11.64 -13.03
C ASP A 143 19.24 -12.60 -11.82
N ARG A 144 18.50 -12.28 -10.75
CA ARG A 144 18.40 -13.09 -9.53
C ARG A 144 16.95 -13.30 -9.11
N PRO A 145 16.11 -13.89 -9.98
CA PRO A 145 14.67 -13.93 -9.79
C PRO A 145 14.21 -14.68 -8.53
N ARG A 146 15.01 -15.66 -8.05
CA ARG A 146 14.69 -16.39 -6.81
C ARG A 146 14.94 -15.58 -5.53
N GLU A 147 15.84 -14.62 -5.58
CA GLU A 147 16.11 -13.75 -4.42
C GLU A 147 15.02 -12.69 -4.25
N ALA A 148 14.33 -12.31 -5.33
CA ALA A 148 13.32 -11.25 -5.32
C ALA A 148 12.11 -11.54 -4.39
N GLN A 149 11.86 -12.82 -4.04
CA GLN A 149 10.83 -13.23 -3.11
C GLN A 149 11.22 -12.99 -1.64
N THR A 150 12.51 -12.94 -1.34
CA THR A 150 13.03 -12.88 0.03
C THR A 150 13.87 -11.63 0.32
N VAL A 151 14.38 -10.98 -0.74
CA VAL A 151 15.23 -9.79 -0.62
C VAL A 151 14.68 -8.68 -1.51
N GLY A 152 14.39 -7.52 -0.93
CA GLY A 152 14.06 -6.31 -1.70
C GLY A 152 15.30 -5.76 -2.42
N ALA A 153 15.10 -5.11 -3.57
CA ALA A 153 16.17 -4.34 -4.18
C ALA A 153 16.62 -3.24 -3.20
N PRO A 154 17.90 -2.84 -3.18
CA PRO A 154 18.36 -1.79 -2.27
C PRO A 154 17.47 -0.52 -2.31
N PRO A 155 17.27 0.20 -1.19
CA PRO A 155 16.38 1.36 -1.14
C PRO A 155 16.84 2.52 -2.05
N THR A 156 18.06 2.44 -2.57
CA THR A 156 18.65 3.38 -3.54
C THR A 156 18.55 2.88 -5.00
N ALA A 157 17.95 1.69 -5.23
CA ALA A 157 17.84 1.14 -6.58
C ALA A 157 16.80 1.88 -7.42
N GLY A 158 17.04 1.95 -8.71
CA GLY A 158 16.18 2.64 -9.67
C GLY A 158 15.95 4.10 -9.28
N LEU A 159 14.69 4.54 -9.27
CA LEU A 159 14.34 5.89 -8.81
C LEU A 159 14.23 5.99 -7.27
N ALA A 160 14.62 4.98 -6.52
CA ALA A 160 14.63 4.96 -5.06
C ALA A 160 13.27 5.32 -4.42
N MET A 161 12.17 5.03 -5.10
CA MET A 161 10.82 5.43 -4.70
C MET A 161 10.10 4.28 -3.98
N PRO A 162 9.68 4.45 -2.70
CA PRO A 162 8.82 3.50 -2.02
C PRO A 162 7.40 3.55 -2.58
N ASN A 163 6.67 2.42 -2.55
CA ASN A 163 5.24 2.40 -2.83
C ASN A 163 4.44 2.59 -1.55
N GLY A 164 3.52 3.56 -1.55
CA GLY A 164 2.71 3.94 -0.39
C GLY A 164 1.60 2.96 -0.01
N GLY A 165 1.44 1.84 -0.74
CA GLY A 165 0.34 0.90 -0.47
C GLY A 165 0.55 0.02 0.75
N LEU A 166 1.81 -0.35 1.05
CA LEU A 166 2.19 -1.02 2.30
C LEU A 166 3.37 -0.29 2.91
N GLN A 167 3.20 0.13 4.16
CA GLN A 167 4.25 0.76 4.95
C GLN A 167 4.31 0.14 6.34
N VAL A 168 5.52 -0.24 6.80
CA VAL A 168 5.78 -0.64 8.17
C VAL A 168 6.42 0.53 8.90
N VAL A 169 5.78 0.99 9.96
CA VAL A 169 6.15 2.22 10.66
C VAL A 169 6.28 1.95 12.16
N VAL A 170 7.34 2.46 12.77
CA VAL A 170 7.40 2.72 14.21
C VAL A 170 6.96 4.17 14.41
N PRO A 171 5.77 4.44 14.97
CA PRO A 171 5.26 5.80 15.10
C PRO A 171 6.18 6.68 15.93
N SER A 172 6.38 7.94 15.49
CA SER A 172 7.24 8.92 16.17
C SER A 172 6.73 10.33 15.92
N GLY A 173 6.47 11.06 17.00
CA GLY A 173 6.03 12.46 16.93
C GLY A 173 7.04 13.35 16.19
N GLU A 174 8.33 13.09 16.35
CA GLU A 174 9.41 13.86 15.70
C GLU A 174 9.47 13.57 14.19
N VAL A 175 9.30 12.31 13.79
CA VAL A 175 9.23 11.93 12.36
C VAL A 175 7.98 12.54 11.73
N TYR A 176 6.85 12.46 12.42
CA TYR A 176 5.61 13.07 11.94
C TYR A 176 5.70 14.60 11.83
N ALA A 177 6.36 15.26 12.78
CA ALA A 177 6.60 16.71 12.70
C ALA A 177 7.45 17.08 11.47
N GLN A 178 8.46 16.29 11.10
CA GLN A 178 9.24 16.49 9.88
C GLN A 178 8.35 16.34 8.62
N ILE A 179 7.47 15.35 8.60
CA ILE A 179 6.49 15.16 7.52
C ILE A 179 5.57 16.39 7.39
N LEU A 180 4.99 16.87 8.49
CA LEU A 180 4.12 18.04 8.50
C LEU A 180 4.87 19.32 8.06
N ALA A 181 6.13 19.48 8.44
CA ALA A 181 6.94 20.61 7.99
C ALA A 181 7.12 20.61 6.47
N VAL A 182 7.26 19.46 5.83
CA VAL A 182 7.28 19.36 4.36
C VAL A 182 5.92 19.67 3.76
N LEU A 183 4.84 19.11 4.32
CA LEU A 183 3.46 19.35 3.84
C LEU A 183 3.08 20.84 3.83
N THR A 184 3.61 21.62 4.80
CA THR A 184 3.30 23.06 4.95
C THR A 184 4.30 23.99 4.25
N SER A 185 5.37 23.46 3.65
CA SER A 185 6.49 24.27 3.12
C SER A 185 6.37 24.67 1.66
N GLY A 186 5.32 24.25 0.94
CA GLY A 186 5.21 24.42 -0.51
C GLY A 186 6.13 23.51 -1.34
N LYS A 187 7.00 22.70 -0.73
CA LYS A 187 7.83 21.71 -1.44
C LYS A 187 7.01 20.64 -2.16
N THR A 188 5.78 20.44 -1.72
CA THR A 188 4.84 19.48 -2.31
C THR A 188 4.39 19.84 -3.73
N ASP A 189 4.61 21.07 -4.19
CA ASP A 189 4.28 21.50 -5.56
C ASP A 189 5.01 20.72 -6.65
N THR A 190 6.19 20.17 -6.34
CA THR A 190 6.98 19.35 -7.28
C THR A 190 6.74 17.85 -7.13
N MET A 191 5.93 17.41 -6.16
CA MET A 191 5.71 15.99 -5.85
C MET A 191 4.61 15.42 -6.74
N GLU A 192 4.97 14.47 -7.62
CA GLU A 192 4.03 13.84 -8.56
C GLU A 192 3.16 12.76 -7.92
N PHE A 193 3.67 12.09 -6.90
CA PHE A 193 3.05 10.90 -6.28
C PHE A 193 2.82 11.07 -4.77
N ALA A 194 2.41 12.27 -4.36
CA ALA A 194 1.97 12.58 -2.99
C ALA A 194 2.90 11.99 -1.90
N ASP A 195 2.33 11.12 -1.04
CA ASP A 195 3.03 10.46 0.07
C ASP A 195 4.32 9.74 -0.33
N GLN A 196 4.33 9.07 -1.49
CA GLN A 196 5.51 8.36 -1.99
C GLN A 196 6.66 9.31 -2.32
N SER A 197 6.37 10.42 -3.01
CA SER A 197 7.37 11.44 -3.31
C SER A 197 7.89 12.08 -2.03
N LEU A 198 7.01 12.42 -1.08
CA LEU A 198 7.42 13.02 0.18
C LEU A 198 8.37 12.11 0.96
N LEU A 199 8.03 10.84 1.12
CA LEU A 199 8.86 9.88 1.86
C LEU A 199 10.20 9.62 1.17
N SER A 200 10.22 9.55 -0.17
CA SER A 200 11.43 9.42 -0.97
C SER A 200 12.39 10.61 -0.78
N ASP A 201 11.82 11.82 -0.80
CA ASP A 201 12.62 13.06 -0.69
C ASP A 201 13.08 13.33 0.75
N LEU A 202 12.25 13.01 1.75
CA LEU A 202 12.57 13.26 3.15
C LEU A 202 13.55 12.22 3.71
N PHE A 203 13.46 10.96 3.26
CA PHE A 203 14.25 9.84 3.75
C PHE A 203 15.00 9.10 2.63
N PRO A 204 15.82 9.79 1.81
CA PRO A 204 16.48 9.19 0.65
C PRO A 204 17.42 8.05 1.07
N GLY A 205 17.10 6.82 0.63
CA GLY A 205 17.84 5.60 0.97
C GLY A 205 17.79 5.17 2.44
N ARG A 206 17.02 5.87 3.29
CA ARG A 206 16.95 5.61 4.75
C ARG A 206 15.69 4.83 5.15
N TRP A 207 15.31 3.87 4.34
CA TRP A 207 14.18 2.98 4.57
C TRP A 207 14.57 1.53 4.24
N VAL A 208 13.79 0.58 4.72
CA VAL A 208 14.02 -0.85 4.46
C VAL A 208 13.18 -1.24 3.25
N ALA A 209 13.86 -1.69 2.19
CA ALA A 209 13.19 -2.18 1.00
C ALA A 209 12.71 -3.62 1.23
N LEU A 210 11.40 -3.81 1.29
CA LEU A 210 10.76 -5.13 1.40
C LEU A 210 10.75 -5.85 0.04
N PRO A 211 10.87 -7.18 0.03
CA PRO A 211 10.56 -7.99 -1.15
C PRO A 211 9.17 -7.67 -1.70
N TYR A 212 9.00 -7.79 -3.02
CA TYR A 212 7.72 -7.48 -3.67
C TYR A 212 6.55 -8.29 -3.11
N VAL A 213 6.78 -9.46 -2.57
CA VAL A 213 5.74 -10.38 -2.09
C VAL A 213 4.82 -9.80 -1.02
N TYR A 214 5.29 -8.79 -0.25
CA TYR A 214 4.50 -8.10 0.77
C TYR A 214 3.60 -6.99 0.21
N ASN A 215 3.94 -6.46 -0.95
CA ASN A 215 3.15 -5.46 -1.66
C ASN A 215 3.23 -5.78 -3.16
N ALA A 216 2.67 -6.94 -3.52
CA ALA A 216 2.79 -7.51 -4.85
C ALA A 216 1.84 -6.78 -5.81
N LEU A 217 2.35 -5.72 -6.43
CA LEU A 217 1.59 -4.92 -7.40
C LEU A 217 1.14 -5.82 -8.56
N LYS A 218 -0.16 -5.89 -8.86
CA LYS A 218 -0.68 -6.78 -9.92
C LYS A 218 0.03 -6.60 -11.26
N THR A 219 0.53 -5.40 -11.54
CA THR A 219 1.25 -5.09 -12.77
C THR A 219 2.59 -5.82 -12.89
N LEU A 220 3.23 -6.23 -11.78
CA LEU A 220 4.47 -7.00 -11.83
C LEU A 220 4.26 -8.39 -12.46
N ARG A 221 3.04 -8.93 -12.33
CA ARG A 221 2.65 -10.21 -12.94
C ARG A 221 2.49 -10.14 -14.45
N TRP A 222 2.24 -8.95 -14.99
CA TRP A 222 1.96 -8.80 -16.41
C TRP A 222 3.18 -9.16 -17.26
N LYS A 223 2.91 -9.90 -18.35
CA LYS A 223 3.97 -10.35 -19.27
C LYS A 223 4.80 -9.18 -19.79
N GLY A 224 6.10 -9.29 -19.65
CA GLY A 224 7.04 -8.27 -20.11
C GLY A 224 7.20 -7.08 -19.16
N VAL A 225 6.56 -7.07 -17.99
CA VAL A 225 6.79 -6.07 -16.94
C VAL A 225 7.83 -6.62 -15.96
N HIS A 226 7.42 -7.49 -15.02
CA HIS A 226 8.34 -8.14 -14.07
C HIS A 226 7.95 -9.61 -13.84
N ASP A 227 7.32 -10.25 -14.82
CA ASP A 227 6.99 -11.68 -14.80
C ASP A 227 8.23 -12.59 -14.62
N ALA A 228 9.41 -12.08 -14.94
CA ALA A 228 10.67 -12.77 -14.68
C ALA A 228 10.87 -13.08 -13.19
N ILE A 229 10.51 -12.15 -12.28
CA ILE A 229 10.66 -12.32 -10.83
C ILE A 229 9.37 -12.76 -10.14
N TRP A 230 8.21 -12.63 -10.79
CA TRP A 230 6.92 -12.93 -10.17
C TRP A 230 6.71 -14.45 -9.99
N ARG A 231 6.20 -14.82 -8.81
CA ARG A 231 5.77 -16.17 -8.47
C ARG A 231 4.46 -16.10 -7.69
N ASP A 232 3.36 -16.62 -8.26
CA ASP A 232 2.03 -16.59 -7.67
C ASP A 232 2.04 -17.22 -6.27
N GLU A 233 2.74 -18.34 -6.12
CA GLU A 233 2.86 -19.12 -4.90
C GLU A 233 3.64 -18.41 -3.78
N GLU A 234 4.41 -17.38 -4.09
CA GLU A 234 5.21 -16.64 -3.10
C GLU A 234 4.52 -15.36 -2.62
N VAL A 235 3.51 -14.89 -3.33
CA VAL A 235 2.79 -13.67 -2.96
C VAL A 235 2.15 -13.82 -1.59
N LYS A 236 2.46 -12.88 -0.68
CA LYS A 236 1.85 -12.79 0.64
C LYS A 236 0.70 -11.79 0.69
N ASN A 237 0.82 -10.70 -0.03
CA ASN A 237 -0.20 -9.67 -0.12
C ASN A 237 -0.19 -9.05 -1.51
N VAL A 238 -1.28 -9.23 -2.26
CA VAL A 238 -1.41 -8.64 -3.59
C VAL A 238 -2.06 -7.26 -3.50
N HIS A 239 -1.51 -6.31 -4.24
CA HIS A 239 -2.02 -4.95 -4.35
C HIS A 239 -2.68 -4.77 -5.73
N ILE A 240 -4.00 -4.66 -5.73
CA ILE A 240 -4.82 -4.57 -6.93
C ILE A 240 -4.95 -3.10 -7.36
N LEU A 241 -3.78 -2.47 -7.59
CA LEU A 241 -3.74 -1.08 -8.07
C LEU A 241 -4.34 -0.93 -9.47
N LEU A 242 -4.65 0.31 -9.84
CA LEU A 242 -5.27 0.68 -11.12
C LEU A 242 -6.71 0.18 -11.30
N ALA A 243 -7.45 0.86 -12.12
CA ALA A 243 -8.79 0.44 -12.57
C ALA A 243 -8.68 -0.48 -13.80
N PRO A 244 -9.69 -1.33 -14.04
CA PRO A 244 -10.82 -1.59 -13.17
C PRO A 244 -10.39 -2.33 -11.90
N LYS A 245 -11.18 -2.16 -10.83
CA LYS A 245 -11.04 -2.94 -9.60
C LYS A 245 -11.92 -4.19 -9.69
N PRO A 246 -11.63 -5.27 -8.92
CA PRO A 246 -12.46 -6.47 -8.94
C PRO A 246 -13.92 -6.18 -8.59
N TRP A 247 -14.21 -5.28 -7.67
CA TRP A 247 -15.57 -4.89 -7.29
C TRP A 247 -16.33 -4.05 -8.32
N ASP A 248 -15.64 -3.54 -9.35
CA ASP A 248 -16.26 -2.90 -10.52
C ASP A 248 -16.78 -3.92 -11.53
N GLU A 249 -16.34 -5.18 -11.45
CA GLU A 249 -16.72 -6.27 -12.33
C GLU A 249 -18.08 -6.86 -11.93
N LYS A 250 -18.91 -7.19 -12.92
CA LYS A 250 -20.26 -7.70 -12.69
C LYS A 250 -20.54 -8.97 -13.49
N GLY A 251 -21.39 -9.83 -12.91
CA GLY A 251 -21.90 -11.03 -13.59
C GLY A 251 -20.78 -11.94 -14.09
N GLU A 252 -20.79 -12.25 -15.37
CA GLU A 252 -19.81 -13.13 -16.01
C GLU A 252 -18.40 -12.53 -16.13
N ASP A 253 -18.23 -11.21 -15.93
CA ASP A 253 -16.94 -10.54 -16.07
C ASP A 253 -16.08 -10.64 -14.81
N LYS A 254 -16.63 -11.18 -13.73
CA LYS A 254 -15.90 -11.40 -12.47
C LYS A 254 -14.60 -12.18 -12.71
N GLY A 255 -13.47 -11.56 -12.37
CA GLY A 255 -12.14 -12.16 -12.48
C GLY A 255 -11.62 -12.34 -13.92
N LYS A 256 -12.29 -11.79 -14.95
CA LYS A 256 -11.83 -11.93 -16.34
C LYS A 256 -10.73 -10.94 -16.72
N ASN A 257 -10.67 -9.78 -16.06
CA ASN A 257 -9.72 -8.71 -16.42
C ASN A 257 -8.29 -8.99 -15.97
N ASP A 258 -8.12 -9.67 -14.84
CA ASP A 258 -6.80 -9.98 -14.29
C ASP A 258 -6.90 -11.21 -13.37
N GLU A 259 -5.84 -12.04 -13.35
CA GLU A 259 -5.80 -13.24 -12.49
C GLU A 259 -5.91 -12.89 -11.00
N THR A 260 -5.32 -11.76 -10.57
CA THR A 260 -5.40 -11.29 -9.19
C THR A 260 -6.83 -10.90 -8.78
N HIS A 261 -7.69 -10.53 -9.77
CA HIS A 261 -9.10 -10.30 -9.55
C HIS A 261 -9.85 -11.59 -9.22
N LYS A 262 -9.47 -12.74 -9.84
CA LYS A 262 -10.03 -14.05 -9.46
C LYS A 262 -9.71 -14.40 -8.01
N TRP A 263 -8.47 -14.10 -7.56
CA TRP A 263 -8.08 -14.31 -6.17
C TRP A 263 -8.98 -13.48 -5.23
N TRP A 264 -9.19 -12.20 -5.57
CA TRP A 264 -10.05 -11.32 -4.78
C TRP A 264 -11.50 -11.83 -4.74
N TRP A 265 -12.07 -12.21 -5.89
CA TRP A 265 -13.44 -12.73 -5.97
C TRP A 265 -13.62 -14.01 -5.17
N LYS A 266 -12.65 -14.91 -5.21
CA LYS A 266 -12.69 -16.13 -4.39
C LYS A 266 -12.84 -15.79 -2.91
N TYR A 267 -12.03 -14.89 -2.37
CA TYR A 267 -12.11 -14.47 -0.97
C TYR A 267 -13.39 -13.69 -0.67
N ASN A 268 -13.82 -12.84 -1.58
CA ASN A 268 -15.04 -12.07 -1.40
C ASN A 268 -16.29 -12.94 -1.41
N ASP A 269 -16.40 -13.92 -2.30
CA ASP A 269 -17.52 -14.83 -2.38
C ASP A 269 -17.58 -15.75 -1.14
N GLU A 270 -16.44 -16.23 -0.65
CA GLU A 270 -16.34 -16.96 0.62
C GLU A 270 -16.81 -16.08 1.79
N ARG A 271 -16.31 -14.86 1.90
CA ARG A 271 -16.70 -13.88 2.92
C ARG A 271 -18.20 -13.64 2.92
N THR A 272 -18.77 -13.30 1.77
CA THR A 272 -20.21 -13.01 1.66
C THR A 272 -21.07 -14.23 1.98
N ALA A 273 -20.62 -15.44 1.64
CA ALA A 273 -21.33 -16.67 1.99
C ALA A 273 -21.33 -16.94 3.52
N GLU A 274 -20.23 -16.62 4.21
CA GLU A 274 -20.13 -16.72 5.65
C GLU A 274 -20.94 -15.64 6.37
N GLU A 275 -20.88 -14.39 5.89
CA GLU A 275 -21.63 -13.27 6.43
C GLU A 275 -23.15 -13.46 6.33
N LYS A 276 -23.65 -14.01 5.21
CA LYS A 276 -25.06 -14.36 5.06
C LYS A 276 -25.54 -15.40 6.08
N LYS A 277 -24.68 -16.35 6.46
CA LYS A 277 -25.02 -17.32 7.54
C LYS A 277 -25.11 -16.64 8.91
N ALA A 278 -24.48 -15.48 9.07
CA ALA A 278 -24.49 -14.67 10.26
C ALA A 278 -25.49 -13.50 10.19
N ASP A 279 -26.46 -13.55 9.26
CA ASP A 279 -27.48 -12.53 9.00
C ASP A 279 -26.91 -11.14 8.62
N ILE A 280 -25.73 -11.11 7.99
CA ILE A 280 -25.13 -9.88 7.42
C ILE A 280 -25.30 -9.91 5.90
N ASP A 281 -26.21 -9.10 5.38
CA ASP A 281 -26.47 -8.94 3.93
C ASP A 281 -26.77 -7.45 3.64
N ASP A 282 -25.76 -6.62 3.74
CA ASP A 282 -25.84 -5.15 3.65
C ASP A 282 -25.31 -4.58 2.31
N GLY A 283 -24.93 -5.47 1.39
CA GLY A 283 -24.45 -5.10 0.05
C GLY A 283 -22.98 -4.71 -0.04
N PHE A 284 -22.17 -4.89 1.04
CA PHE A 284 -20.72 -4.62 1.06
C PHE A 284 -19.85 -5.85 0.81
#